data_3ebeef8473857d83333fd54526a3df7b
#
_entry.id   3ebeef8473857d83333fd54526a3df7b
#
_cell.length_a   1.000
_cell.length_b   1.000
_cell.length_c   1.000
_cell.angle_alpha   90.00
_cell.angle_beta   90.00
_cell.angle_gamma   90.00
#
_symmetry.space_group_name_H-M   'P 1'
#
loop_
_entity.id
_entity.type
_entity.pdbx_description
1 polymer ?
#
loop_
_entity_poly.entity_id
_entity_poly.type
_entity_poly.pdbx_seq_one_letter_code
_entity_poly.pdbx_strand_id
1 'polypeptide(L)'
;MTMLADDPTAAALLAAVPCYPVPPMGRSPGLDALRSSRAGHGLAVGSDGAMLILRRPWLELDAPLAPPFAAHFPYGSIGEPKAELRCGRVPGEHLAAVLDHFRAALPNEAAAFILWNEATTEFFVHFPQIDEATPTRLVYRPPACEPDWHVVCDMHSHGRGPAYFSATDDADDAHATKISLVVGRLDHPEGPIMAARLCAGGMFLAVPRSPFSGDPPCSLTSPSVTFFPPPSTIADSGYSSWDAVETAPRC
;
A
#
# COMPACT_ATOMS: atom_id res chain seq x y z
N MET A 1 33.68 -0.14 23.81
CA MET A 1 32.47 -0.76 23.21
C MET A 1 31.60 0.40 22.75
N THR A 2 31.58 0.69 21.44
CA THR A 2 30.81 1.80 20.88
C THR A 2 29.32 1.44 20.98
N MET A 3 28.53 2.34 21.56
CA MET A 3 27.08 2.13 21.60
C MET A 3 26.52 2.32 20.20
N LEU A 4 25.50 1.54 19.82
CA LEU A 4 24.83 1.64 18.50
C LEU A 4 24.34 3.07 18.22
N ALA A 5 23.95 3.78 19.26
CA ALA A 5 23.51 5.17 19.18
C ALA A 5 24.64 6.18 18.83
N ASP A 6 25.91 5.78 18.99
CA ASP A 6 27.07 6.62 18.67
C ASP A 6 27.51 6.46 17.20
N ASP A 7 26.91 5.48 16.47
CA ASP A 7 27.12 5.30 15.04
C ASP A 7 26.11 6.15 14.25
N PRO A 8 26.54 7.17 13.49
CA PRO A 8 25.63 8.06 12.77
C PRO A 8 24.79 7.33 11.70
N THR A 9 25.30 6.25 11.10
CA THR A 9 24.55 5.46 10.13
C THR A 9 23.44 4.67 10.82
N ALA A 10 23.75 4.01 11.93
CA ALA A 10 22.75 3.30 12.73
C ALA A 10 21.71 4.26 13.31
N ALA A 11 22.13 5.44 13.78
CA ALA A 11 21.22 6.47 14.28
C ALA A 11 20.26 6.95 13.17
N ALA A 12 20.76 7.19 11.96
CA ALA A 12 19.92 7.59 10.82
C ALA A 12 18.92 6.50 10.41
N LEU A 13 19.34 5.22 10.38
CA LEU A 13 18.45 4.09 10.09
C LEU A 13 17.35 3.95 11.14
N LEU A 14 17.71 4.04 12.44
CA LEU A 14 16.75 3.96 13.53
C LEU A 14 15.79 5.16 13.57
N ALA A 15 16.24 6.32 13.11
CA ALA A 15 15.37 7.49 12.97
C ALA A 15 14.40 7.34 11.79
N ALA A 16 14.87 6.76 10.66
CA ALA A 16 14.04 6.54 9.48
C ALA A 16 13.01 5.43 9.71
N VAL A 17 13.40 4.31 10.36
CA VAL A 17 12.51 3.19 10.68
C VAL A 17 12.67 2.83 12.16
N PRO A 18 11.95 3.50 13.07
CA PRO A 18 12.03 3.22 14.50
C PRO A 18 11.72 1.76 14.82
N CYS A 19 12.51 1.17 15.72
CA CYS A 19 12.34 -0.20 16.18
C CYS A 19 11.90 -0.23 17.64
N TYR A 20 10.83 -0.96 17.93
CA TYR A 20 10.19 -1.08 19.23
C TYR A 20 10.24 -2.52 19.73
N PRO A 21 11.22 -2.90 20.57
CA PRO A 21 11.19 -4.19 21.23
C PRO A 21 10.03 -4.22 22.24
N VAL A 22 9.25 -5.30 22.20
CA VAL A 22 8.13 -5.50 23.13
C VAL A 22 8.67 -6.15 24.41
N PRO A 23 8.52 -5.51 25.60
CA PRO A 23 8.99 -6.10 26.83
C PRO A 23 8.17 -7.34 27.21
N PRO A 24 8.75 -8.36 27.89
CA PRO A 24 8.02 -9.55 28.32
C PRO A 24 6.86 -9.25 29.28
N MET A 25 7.03 -8.22 30.08
CA MET A 25 6.01 -7.67 30.99
C MET A 25 6.00 -6.15 30.92
N GLY A 26 4.81 -5.57 31.01
CA GLY A 26 4.62 -4.12 30.96
C GLY A 26 4.23 -3.63 29.57
N ARG A 27 4.48 -2.35 29.32
CA ARG A 27 4.08 -1.64 28.10
C ARG A 27 5.31 -1.19 27.31
N SER A 28 5.13 -1.01 26.01
CA SER A 28 6.09 -0.34 25.13
C SER A 28 5.52 1.03 24.73
N PRO A 29 5.82 2.11 25.52
CA PRO A 29 5.17 3.41 25.33
C PRO A 29 5.34 3.98 23.92
N GLY A 30 6.51 3.75 23.28
CA GLY A 30 6.77 4.20 21.92
C GLY A 30 5.91 3.46 20.89
N LEU A 31 5.75 2.13 21.05
CA LEU A 31 4.88 1.33 20.20
C LEU A 31 3.41 1.69 20.40
N ASP A 32 3.01 1.90 21.66
CA ASP A 32 1.64 2.32 21.98
C ASP A 32 1.32 3.71 21.37
N ALA A 33 2.29 4.64 21.44
CA ALA A 33 2.17 5.96 20.83
C ALA A 33 2.06 5.86 19.29
N LEU A 34 2.90 5.04 18.65
CA LEU A 34 2.81 4.79 17.20
C LEU A 34 1.45 4.18 16.83
N ARG A 35 0.99 3.16 17.55
CA ARG A 35 -0.30 2.53 17.27
C ARG A 35 -1.48 3.49 17.41
N SER A 36 -1.38 4.46 18.29
CA SER A 36 -2.41 5.49 18.52
C SER A 36 -2.24 6.71 17.62
N SER A 37 -1.16 6.79 16.83
CA SER A 37 -0.88 7.95 15.99
C SER A 37 -1.80 8.02 14.76
N ARG A 38 -1.95 9.22 14.21
CA ARG A 38 -2.64 9.46 12.93
C ARG A 38 -1.81 8.93 11.77
N ALA A 39 -0.51 9.15 11.80
CA ALA A 39 0.43 8.73 10.77
C ALA A 39 1.77 8.37 11.41
N GLY A 40 2.48 7.44 10.81
CA GLY A 40 3.79 6.98 11.24
C GLY A 40 4.05 5.55 10.83
N HIS A 41 5.28 5.09 11.04
CA HIS A 41 5.67 3.71 10.80
C HIS A 41 6.81 3.29 11.72
N GLY A 42 7.03 2.01 11.86
CA GLY A 42 8.12 1.44 12.63
C GLY A 42 8.03 -0.08 12.69
N LEU A 43 9.04 -0.69 13.26
CA LEU A 43 9.13 -2.13 13.46
C LEU A 43 8.84 -2.48 14.91
N ALA A 44 7.90 -3.38 15.15
CA ALA A 44 7.76 -4.04 16.44
C ALA A 44 8.52 -5.38 16.41
N VAL A 45 9.30 -5.67 17.46
CA VAL A 45 10.04 -6.93 17.62
C VAL A 45 9.60 -7.61 18.90
N GLY A 46 9.09 -8.82 18.79
CA GLY A 46 8.54 -9.61 19.89
C GLY A 46 8.99 -11.07 19.87
N SER A 47 8.45 -11.84 20.80
CA SER A 47 8.66 -13.30 20.87
C SER A 47 8.03 -14.05 19.68
N ASP A 48 7.04 -13.43 19.05
CA ASP A 48 6.29 -13.90 17.88
C ASP A 48 6.83 -13.38 16.54
N GLY A 49 7.97 -12.67 16.55
CA GLY A 49 8.65 -12.25 15.33
C GLY A 49 8.86 -10.75 15.22
N ALA A 50 8.76 -10.25 13.98
CA ALA A 50 8.83 -8.82 13.66
C ALA A 50 7.62 -8.43 12.83
N MET A 51 7.05 -7.25 13.12
CA MET A 51 5.92 -6.68 12.38
C MET A 51 6.22 -5.26 11.93
N LEU A 52 5.81 -4.92 10.73
CA LEU A 52 5.65 -3.53 10.30
C LEU A 52 4.39 -2.97 10.97
N ILE A 53 4.54 -1.89 11.71
CA ILE A 53 3.45 -1.09 12.24
C ILE A 53 3.37 0.17 11.38
N LEU A 54 2.29 0.32 10.62
CA LEU A 54 2.09 1.44 9.72
C LEU A 54 0.76 2.11 10.03
N ARG A 55 0.79 3.43 10.13
CA ARG A 55 -0.38 4.28 10.31
C ARG A 55 -0.42 5.32 9.22
N ARG A 56 -1.56 5.43 8.59
CA ARG A 56 -1.92 6.51 7.66
C ARG A 56 -3.31 7.02 8.06
N PRO A 57 -3.70 8.23 7.69
CA PRO A 57 -5.03 8.74 8.00
C PRO A 57 -6.15 7.76 7.57
N TRP A 58 -5.95 7.05 6.48
CA TRP A 58 -6.91 6.12 5.89
C TRP A 58 -6.66 4.64 6.21
N LEU A 59 -5.47 4.26 6.80
CA LEU A 59 -5.06 2.86 6.99
C LEU A 59 -4.42 2.60 8.35
N GLU A 60 -4.86 1.54 9.02
CA GLU A 60 -4.10 0.86 10.08
C GLU A 60 -3.58 -0.48 9.58
N LEU A 61 -2.27 -0.69 9.72
CA LEU A 61 -1.62 -1.93 9.33
C LEU A 61 -0.62 -2.37 10.40
N ASP A 62 -0.77 -3.61 10.88
CA ASP A 62 0.20 -4.37 11.66
C ASP A 62 0.47 -5.65 10.86
N ALA A 63 1.57 -5.70 10.09
CA ALA A 63 1.85 -6.78 9.15
C ALA A 63 3.11 -7.55 9.52
N PRO A 64 3.08 -8.90 9.57
CA PRO A 64 4.27 -9.71 9.79
C PRO A 64 5.28 -9.47 8.66
N LEU A 65 6.54 -9.24 9.02
CA LEU A 65 7.65 -9.06 8.08
C LEU A 65 8.31 -10.38 7.70
N ALA A 66 8.22 -11.37 8.58
CA ALA A 66 8.80 -12.68 8.39
C ALA A 66 7.96 -13.73 9.12
N PRO A 67 8.08 -15.02 8.75
CA PRO A 67 7.57 -16.11 9.58
C PRO A 67 8.12 -16.01 11.00
N PRO A 68 7.44 -16.57 12.01
CA PRO A 68 7.96 -16.61 13.37
C PRO A 68 9.38 -17.17 13.41
N PHE A 69 10.25 -16.53 14.18
CA PHE A 69 11.63 -16.97 14.30
C PHE A 69 11.68 -18.35 14.99
N ALA A 70 12.56 -19.22 14.50
CA ALA A 70 12.81 -20.52 15.15
C ALA A 70 13.51 -20.38 16.52
N ALA A 71 14.12 -19.24 16.82
CA ALA A 71 14.78 -18.94 18.08
C ALA A 71 13.81 -18.27 19.05
N HIS A 72 13.92 -18.63 20.33
CA HIS A 72 13.16 -17.99 21.39
C HIS A 72 13.78 -16.61 21.72
N PHE A 73 13.03 -15.55 21.49
CA PHE A 73 13.43 -14.20 21.89
C PHE A 73 12.88 -13.87 23.28
N PRO A 74 13.68 -13.19 24.14
CA PRO A 74 13.27 -12.82 25.50
C PRO A 74 12.35 -11.57 25.50
N TYR A 75 11.41 -11.52 24.55
CA TYR A 75 10.46 -10.42 24.37
C TYR A 75 9.03 -10.90 24.62
N GLY A 76 8.13 -9.96 24.84
CA GLY A 76 6.69 -10.19 24.85
C GLY A 76 6.12 -10.33 23.45
N SER A 77 4.86 -10.73 23.35
CA SER A 77 4.14 -10.84 22.08
C SER A 77 3.81 -9.45 21.53
N ILE A 78 3.96 -9.28 20.22
CA ILE A 78 3.55 -8.06 19.50
C ILE A 78 2.02 -8.00 19.40
N GLY A 79 1.36 -9.15 19.26
CA GLY A 79 -0.07 -9.34 19.06
C GLY A 79 -0.42 -9.77 17.65
N GLU A 80 -1.72 -9.78 17.35
CA GLU A 80 -2.24 -10.28 16.09
C GLU A 80 -2.06 -9.28 14.95
N PRO A 81 -1.82 -9.76 13.72
CA PRO A 81 -1.81 -8.94 12.52
C PRO A 81 -3.14 -8.21 12.32
N LYS A 82 -3.06 -6.98 11.83
CA LYS A 82 -4.25 -6.14 11.59
C LYS A 82 -4.09 -5.39 10.26
N ALA A 83 -5.16 -5.34 9.46
CA ALA A 83 -5.29 -4.46 8.32
C ALA A 83 -6.70 -3.87 8.30
N GLU A 84 -6.84 -2.58 8.51
CA GLU A 84 -8.12 -1.90 8.62
C GLU A 84 -8.10 -0.57 7.88
N LEU A 85 -9.13 -0.33 7.05
CA LEU A 85 -9.34 0.95 6.39
C LEU A 85 -10.05 1.91 7.35
N ARG A 86 -9.34 2.91 7.88
CA ARG A 86 -9.90 3.96 8.73
C ARG A 86 -10.92 4.83 8.01
N CYS A 87 -10.73 5.01 6.70
CA CYS A 87 -11.67 5.72 5.84
C CYS A 87 -12.98 4.94 5.60
N GLY A 88 -13.04 3.67 6.05
CA GLY A 88 -14.15 2.79 5.70
C GLY A 88 -14.01 2.20 4.29
N ARG A 89 -15.04 1.50 3.83
CA ARG A 89 -15.08 0.91 2.48
C ARG A 89 -15.51 1.94 1.46
N VAL A 90 -14.86 1.94 0.31
CA VAL A 90 -15.20 2.81 -0.83
C VAL A 90 -16.62 2.49 -1.31
N PRO A 91 -17.52 3.45 -1.50
CA PRO A 91 -18.84 3.22 -2.05
C PRO A 91 -18.80 2.55 -3.42
N GLY A 92 -19.69 1.58 -3.66
CA GLY A 92 -19.69 0.77 -4.89
C GLY A 92 -19.92 1.55 -6.18
N GLU A 93 -20.59 2.70 -6.11
CA GLU A 93 -20.77 3.61 -7.25
C GLU A 93 -19.45 4.12 -7.81
N HIS A 94 -18.41 4.29 -7.00
CA HIS A 94 -17.08 4.71 -7.48
C HIS A 94 -16.43 3.61 -8.31
N LEU A 95 -16.55 2.34 -7.90
CA LEU A 95 -16.10 1.22 -8.72
C LEU A 95 -16.88 1.15 -10.04
N ALA A 96 -18.19 1.34 -10.01
CA ALA A 96 -19.01 1.35 -11.23
C ALA A 96 -18.54 2.44 -12.21
N ALA A 97 -18.31 3.66 -11.73
CA ALA A 97 -17.80 4.77 -12.53
C ALA A 97 -16.42 4.46 -13.15
N VAL A 98 -15.52 3.82 -12.38
CA VAL A 98 -14.20 3.38 -12.87
C VAL A 98 -14.35 2.33 -13.96
N LEU A 99 -15.21 1.31 -13.76
CA LEU A 99 -15.44 0.26 -14.75
C LEU A 99 -16.04 0.80 -16.05
N ASP A 100 -16.94 1.76 -15.97
CA ASP A 100 -17.52 2.41 -17.16
C ASP A 100 -16.46 3.23 -17.91
N HIS A 101 -15.60 3.95 -17.20
CA HIS A 101 -14.46 4.65 -17.79
C HIS A 101 -13.51 3.67 -18.50
N PHE A 102 -13.15 2.55 -17.86
CA PHE A 102 -12.27 1.53 -18.44
C PHE A 102 -12.89 0.86 -19.67
N ARG A 103 -14.20 0.59 -19.66
CA ARG A 103 -14.90 0.06 -20.84
C ARG A 103 -14.91 1.04 -22.01
N ALA A 104 -15.09 2.33 -21.72
CA ALA A 104 -15.07 3.37 -22.74
C ALA A 104 -13.69 3.56 -23.39
N ALA A 105 -12.61 3.21 -22.69
CA ALA A 105 -11.23 3.26 -23.20
C ALA A 105 -10.86 2.10 -24.12
N LEU A 106 -11.64 1.00 -24.12
CA LEU A 106 -11.32 -0.19 -24.93
C LEU A 106 -11.07 0.16 -26.41
N PRO A 107 -10.06 -0.41 -27.06
CA PRO A 107 -9.22 -1.54 -26.61
C PRO A 107 -8.01 -1.14 -25.74
N ASN A 108 -7.79 0.14 -25.51
CA ASN A 108 -6.64 0.65 -24.75
C ASN A 108 -6.81 0.45 -23.24
N GLU A 109 -5.70 0.43 -22.55
CA GLU A 109 -5.66 0.49 -21.09
C GLU A 109 -6.05 1.88 -20.59
N ALA A 110 -6.54 1.95 -19.35
CA ALA A 110 -6.92 3.19 -18.69
C ALA A 110 -6.57 3.12 -17.19
N ALA A 111 -6.45 4.28 -16.56
CA ALA A 111 -6.17 4.40 -15.14
C ALA A 111 -7.24 5.21 -14.40
N ALA A 112 -7.36 4.97 -13.11
CA ALA A 112 -8.18 5.73 -12.19
C ALA A 112 -7.60 5.65 -10.77
N PHE A 113 -7.83 6.70 -9.99
CA PHE A 113 -7.52 6.72 -8.56
C PHE A 113 -8.78 6.89 -7.74
N ILE A 114 -8.84 6.21 -6.60
CA ILE A 114 -9.80 6.54 -5.55
C ILE A 114 -9.06 7.36 -4.51
N LEU A 115 -9.49 8.60 -4.36
CA LEU A 115 -9.01 9.53 -3.37
C LEU A 115 -10.00 9.59 -2.20
N TRP A 116 -9.49 9.82 -1.01
CA TRP A 116 -10.29 10.06 0.19
C TRP A 116 -9.85 11.37 0.83
N ASN A 117 -10.82 12.22 1.15
CA ASN A 117 -10.58 13.46 1.87
C ASN A 117 -10.79 13.26 3.36
N GLU A 118 -9.76 13.49 4.17
CA GLU A 118 -9.80 13.29 5.61
C GLU A 118 -10.73 14.29 6.32
N ALA A 119 -10.80 15.52 5.84
CA ALA A 119 -11.58 16.58 6.48
C ALA A 119 -13.10 16.40 6.23
N THR A 120 -13.50 15.98 5.01
CA THR A 120 -14.92 15.77 4.66
C THR A 120 -15.36 14.32 4.79
N THR A 121 -14.42 13.38 4.95
CA THR A 121 -14.64 11.93 4.95
C THR A 121 -15.28 11.39 3.66
N GLU A 122 -15.10 12.10 2.54
CA GLU A 122 -15.67 11.75 1.26
C GLU A 122 -14.67 11.08 0.34
N PHE A 123 -15.16 10.18 -0.51
CA PHE A 123 -14.39 9.57 -1.58
C PHE A 123 -14.61 10.30 -2.90
N PHE A 124 -13.59 10.29 -3.74
CA PHE A 124 -13.61 10.89 -5.07
C PHE A 124 -12.89 10.00 -6.08
N VAL A 125 -13.45 9.86 -7.28
CA VAL A 125 -12.79 9.18 -8.40
C VAL A 125 -12.01 10.23 -9.21
N HIS A 126 -10.71 10.02 -9.34
CA HIS A 126 -9.85 10.84 -10.17
C HIS A 126 -9.39 10.05 -11.40
N PHE A 127 -9.64 10.58 -12.59
CA PHE A 127 -9.11 10.04 -13.83
C PHE A 127 -7.87 10.86 -14.21
N PRO A 128 -6.68 10.23 -14.20
CA PRO A 128 -5.43 10.95 -14.41
C PRO A 128 -5.25 11.39 -15.86
N GLN A 129 -4.34 12.34 -16.05
CA GLN A 129 -3.85 12.65 -17.39
C GLN A 129 -3.07 11.45 -17.91
N ILE A 130 -3.47 10.97 -19.10
CA ILE A 130 -2.79 9.87 -19.79
C ILE A 130 -1.79 10.46 -20.78
N ASP A 131 -0.53 10.09 -20.66
CA ASP A 131 0.53 10.47 -21.60
C ASP A 131 0.63 9.48 -22.76
N GLU A 132 0.36 8.17 -22.51
CA GLU A 132 0.33 7.12 -23.52
C GLU A 132 -0.66 6.02 -23.10
N ALA A 133 -1.52 5.57 -24.03
CA ALA A 133 -2.40 4.42 -23.81
C ALA A 133 -2.50 3.57 -25.07
N THR A 134 -2.17 2.29 -24.94
CA THR A 134 -2.33 1.24 -25.93
C THR A 134 -2.97 0.02 -25.29
N PRO A 135 -3.30 -1.06 -26.02
CA PRO A 135 -3.82 -2.29 -25.43
C PRO A 135 -2.85 -3.04 -24.48
N THR A 136 -1.57 -2.63 -24.42
CA THR A 136 -0.52 -3.32 -23.64
C THR A 136 0.45 -2.37 -22.95
N ARG A 137 0.17 -1.08 -22.96
CA ARG A 137 1.02 -0.07 -22.35
C ARG A 137 0.20 1.12 -21.91
N LEU A 138 0.41 1.53 -20.69
CA LEU A 138 -0.21 2.70 -20.10
C LEU A 138 0.83 3.56 -19.38
N VAL A 139 0.85 4.86 -19.68
CA VAL A 139 1.68 5.84 -18.97
C VAL A 139 0.77 6.99 -18.55
N TYR A 140 0.73 7.26 -17.26
CA TYR A 140 -0.10 8.30 -16.67
C TYR A 140 0.60 8.98 -15.50
N ARG A 141 0.07 10.12 -15.10
CA ARG A 141 0.61 10.89 -13.98
C ARG A 141 -0.28 10.73 -12.76
N PRO A 142 0.30 10.32 -11.61
CA PRO A 142 -0.46 10.30 -10.36
C PRO A 142 -0.95 11.70 -9.99
N PRO A 143 -2.09 11.80 -9.27
CA PRO A 143 -2.63 13.08 -8.85
C PRO A 143 -1.68 13.77 -7.85
N ALA A 144 -1.52 15.08 -8.01
CA ALA A 144 -0.95 15.91 -6.94
C ALA A 144 -2.03 16.13 -5.88
N CYS A 145 -1.86 15.50 -4.72
CA CYS A 145 -2.83 15.59 -3.63
C CYS A 145 -2.52 16.78 -2.71
N GLU A 146 -3.54 17.55 -2.35
CA GLU A 146 -3.48 18.50 -1.24
C GLU A 146 -3.40 17.75 0.11
N PRO A 147 -3.02 18.43 1.23
CA PRO A 147 -2.70 17.76 2.49
C PRO A 147 -3.80 16.84 3.07
N ASP A 148 -5.07 17.16 2.81
CA ASP A 148 -6.21 16.37 3.33
C ASP A 148 -6.67 15.27 2.37
N TRP A 149 -6.07 15.18 1.19
CA TRP A 149 -6.39 14.16 0.20
C TRP A 149 -5.39 13.02 0.22
N HIS A 150 -5.89 11.79 0.22
CA HIS A 150 -5.08 10.58 0.26
C HIS A 150 -5.46 9.65 -0.89
N VAL A 151 -4.46 9.13 -1.59
CA VAL A 151 -4.66 8.04 -2.55
C VAL A 151 -4.93 6.75 -1.76
N VAL A 152 -6.15 6.23 -1.85
CA VAL A 152 -6.53 4.95 -1.24
C VAL A 152 -6.34 3.81 -2.24
N CYS A 153 -6.86 3.97 -3.48
CA CYS A 153 -6.69 2.98 -4.52
C CYS A 153 -6.06 3.60 -5.76
N ASP A 154 -5.13 2.86 -6.37
CA ASP A 154 -4.59 3.09 -7.70
C ASP A 154 -5.04 1.92 -8.58
N MET A 155 -5.72 2.22 -9.66
CA MET A 155 -6.40 1.25 -10.50
C MET A 155 -6.02 1.44 -11.96
N HIS A 156 -5.71 0.33 -12.65
CA HIS A 156 -5.58 0.35 -14.10
C HIS A 156 -6.24 -0.87 -14.74
N SER A 157 -6.47 -0.79 -16.04
CA SER A 157 -7.10 -1.87 -16.79
C SER A 157 -6.12 -2.55 -17.73
N HIS A 158 -6.24 -3.86 -17.88
CA HIS A 158 -5.64 -4.64 -18.95
C HIS A 158 -6.64 -4.89 -20.11
N GLY A 159 -7.66 -4.04 -20.23
CA GLY A 159 -8.65 -4.13 -21.26
C GLY A 159 -9.33 -5.51 -21.34
N ARG A 160 -9.13 -6.22 -22.45
CA ARG A 160 -9.63 -7.58 -22.67
C ARG A 160 -8.73 -8.69 -22.09
N GLY A 161 -7.51 -8.33 -21.69
CA GLY A 161 -6.53 -9.24 -21.09
C GLY A 161 -6.92 -9.70 -19.69
N PRO A 162 -6.19 -10.68 -19.13
CA PRO A 162 -6.40 -11.11 -17.74
C PRO A 162 -5.95 -10.05 -16.73
N ALA A 163 -6.54 -10.07 -15.54
CA ALA A 163 -6.11 -9.24 -14.43
C ALA A 163 -4.91 -9.89 -13.71
N TYR A 164 -3.76 -9.23 -13.72
CA TYR A 164 -2.55 -9.64 -13.00
C TYR A 164 -1.65 -8.43 -12.80
N PHE A 165 -0.69 -8.51 -11.89
CA PHE A 165 0.34 -7.50 -11.72
C PHE A 165 1.58 -7.86 -12.53
N SER A 166 2.04 -6.96 -13.40
CA SER A 166 3.26 -7.11 -14.18
C SER A 166 4.50 -6.73 -13.35
N ALA A 167 5.70 -7.01 -13.88
CA ALA A 167 6.95 -6.58 -13.26
C ALA A 167 7.08 -5.03 -13.23
N THR A 168 6.44 -4.32 -14.15
CA THR A 168 6.37 -2.85 -14.12
C THR A 168 5.52 -2.38 -12.96
N ASP A 169 4.32 -2.95 -12.79
CA ASP A 169 3.45 -2.65 -11.64
C ASP A 169 4.16 -2.93 -10.31
N ASP A 170 4.93 -4.02 -10.26
CA ASP A 170 5.71 -4.38 -9.09
C ASP A 170 6.77 -3.32 -8.76
N ALA A 171 7.48 -2.80 -9.77
CA ALA A 171 8.48 -1.77 -9.58
C ALA A 171 7.86 -0.43 -9.14
N ASP A 172 6.74 -0.04 -9.73
CA ASP A 172 6.01 1.20 -9.41
C ASP A 172 5.38 1.14 -8.01
N ASP A 173 4.94 -0.04 -7.58
CA ASP A 173 4.28 -0.25 -6.29
C ASP A 173 5.25 -0.50 -5.13
N ALA A 174 6.52 -0.80 -5.39
CA ALA A 174 7.49 -1.27 -4.38
C ALA A 174 7.66 -0.32 -3.19
N HIS A 175 7.49 0.99 -3.40
CA HIS A 175 7.66 2.01 -2.36
C HIS A 175 6.36 2.73 -1.99
N ALA A 176 5.24 2.29 -2.54
CA ALA A 176 3.96 2.93 -2.30
C ALA A 176 3.27 2.44 -1.01
N THR A 177 2.37 3.26 -0.48
CA THR A 177 1.35 2.83 0.49
C THR A 177 -0.02 3.11 -0.13
N LYS A 178 -0.62 2.09 -0.75
CA LYS A 178 -1.90 2.18 -1.46
C LYS A 178 -2.49 0.79 -1.66
N ILE A 179 -3.77 0.72 -1.99
CA ILE A 179 -4.36 -0.48 -2.58
C ILE A 179 -4.17 -0.38 -4.09
N SER A 180 -3.45 -1.32 -4.67
CA SER A 180 -3.27 -1.41 -6.12
C SER A 180 -4.24 -2.45 -6.70
N LEU A 181 -4.89 -2.08 -7.81
CA LEU A 181 -5.90 -2.92 -8.46
C LEU A 181 -5.69 -2.95 -9.97
N VAL A 182 -5.74 -4.16 -10.52
CA VAL A 182 -5.74 -4.38 -11.98
C VAL A 182 -7.06 -4.99 -12.40
N VAL A 183 -7.72 -4.41 -13.39
CA VAL A 183 -8.99 -4.89 -13.92
C VAL A 183 -8.78 -5.46 -15.32
N GLY A 184 -9.14 -6.72 -15.50
CA GLY A 184 -9.08 -7.39 -16.79
C GLY A 184 -10.44 -7.93 -17.24
N ARG A 185 -10.49 -8.46 -18.46
CA ARG A 185 -11.68 -9.06 -19.06
C ARG A 185 -12.91 -8.16 -19.07
N LEU A 186 -12.73 -6.89 -19.38
CA LEU A 186 -13.77 -5.86 -19.29
C LEU A 186 -15.02 -6.12 -20.13
N ASP A 187 -14.89 -6.86 -21.23
CA ASP A 187 -15.97 -7.25 -22.15
C ASP A 187 -16.43 -8.71 -22.00
N HIS A 188 -15.96 -9.42 -20.95
CA HIS A 188 -16.34 -10.82 -20.76
C HIS A 188 -17.81 -10.94 -20.30
N PRO A 189 -18.59 -11.93 -20.82
CA PRO A 189 -20.01 -12.10 -20.47
C PRO A 189 -20.27 -12.33 -18.96
N GLU A 190 -19.32 -12.96 -18.27
CA GLU A 190 -19.39 -13.20 -16.82
C GLU A 190 -18.95 -11.99 -15.99
N GLY A 191 -18.61 -10.87 -16.64
CA GLY A 191 -18.09 -9.67 -16.01
C GLY A 191 -16.56 -9.63 -15.88
N PRO A 192 -16.03 -8.47 -15.49
CA PRO A 192 -14.59 -8.27 -15.31
C PRO A 192 -14.04 -9.03 -14.12
N ILE A 193 -12.74 -9.29 -14.15
CA ILE A 193 -11.97 -9.83 -13.03
C ILE A 193 -11.07 -8.73 -12.49
N MET A 194 -10.91 -8.66 -11.19
CA MET A 194 -10.05 -7.68 -10.52
C MET A 194 -9.01 -8.42 -9.66
N ALA A 195 -7.73 -8.11 -9.88
CA ALA A 195 -6.65 -8.47 -8.97
C ALA A 195 -6.37 -7.29 -8.03
N ALA A 196 -6.22 -7.55 -6.73
CA ALA A 196 -5.98 -6.51 -5.74
C ALA A 196 -4.88 -6.89 -4.77
N ARG A 197 -4.06 -5.90 -4.38
CA ARG A 197 -3.05 -6.02 -3.34
C ARG A 197 -2.95 -4.74 -2.52
N LEU A 198 -2.57 -4.85 -1.24
CA LEU A 198 -2.18 -3.73 -0.41
C LEU A 198 -0.66 -3.59 -0.46
N CYS A 199 -0.19 -2.47 -0.96
CA CYS A 199 1.24 -2.13 -1.02
C CYS A 199 1.60 -1.36 0.25
N ALA A 200 2.62 -1.81 0.98
CA ALA A 200 3.10 -1.13 2.18
C ALA A 200 4.51 -1.58 2.55
N GLY A 201 5.43 -0.64 2.75
CA GLY A 201 6.77 -0.91 3.25
C GLY A 201 7.57 -1.90 2.40
N GLY A 202 7.42 -1.89 1.09
CA GLY A 202 8.07 -2.83 0.17
C GLY A 202 7.42 -4.23 0.14
N MET A 203 6.25 -4.39 0.72
CA MET A 203 5.49 -5.64 0.73
C MET A 203 4.23 -5.52 -0.10
N PHE A 204 3.83 -6.64 -0.72
CA PHE A 204 2.53 -6.82 -1.34
C PHE A 204 1.71 -7.79 -0.50
N LEU A 205 0.68 -7.28 0.12
CA LEU A 205 -0.17 -8.01 1.04
C LEU A 205 -1.49 -8.36 0.39
N ALA A 206 -2.03 -9.52 0.74
CA ALA A 206 -3.38 -9.90 0.31
C ALA A 206 -4.41 -8.91 0.85
N VAL A 207 -5.40 -8.57 0.04
CA VAL A 207 -6.58 -7.82 0.45
C VAL A 207 -7.67 -8.84 0.82
N PRO A 208 -7.91 -9.11 2.11
CA PRO A 208 -8.78 -10.21 2.53
C PRO A 208 -10.26 -9.98 2.23
N ARG A 209 -10.63 -8.74 1.97
CA ARG A 209 -12.00 -8.33 1.60
C ARG A 209 -11.94 -7.24 0.55
N SER A 210 -12.94 -7.19 -0.33
CA SER A 210 -13.08 -6.09 -1.28
C SER A 210 -12.99 -4.73 -0.56
N PRO A 211 -12.16 -3.79 -1.04
CA PRO A 211 -12.15 -2.43 -0.50
C PRO A 211 -13.43 -1.66 -0.80
N PHE A 212 -14.28 -2.16 -1.70
CA PHE A 212 -15.55 -1.54 -2.08
C PHE A 212 -16.72 -2.12 -1.27
N SER A 213 -17.71 -1.27 -0.97
CA SER A 213 -18.99 -1.67 -0.35
C SER A 213 -19.94 -2.22 -1.42
N GLY A 214 -20.91 -3.04 -0.99
CA GLY A 214 -21.83 -3.74 -1.89
C GLY A 214 -21.19 -4.98 -2.52
N ASP A 215 -21.93 -5.65 -3.39
CA ASP A 215 -21.40 -6.77 -4.20
C ASP A 215 -20.71 -6.18 -5.43
N PRO A 216 -19.38 -6.26 -5.53
CA PRO A 216 -18.69 -5.75 -6.69
C PRO A 216 -19.13 -6.52 -7.94
N PRO A 217 -19.34 -5.83 -9.08
CA PRO A 217 -19.74 -6.48 -10.34
C PRO A 217 -18.58 -7.27 -10.99
N CYS A 218 -17.58 -7.64 -10.21
CA CYS A 218 -16.38 -8.34 -10.64
C CYS A 218 -15.88 -9.33 -9.58
N SER A 219 -15.27 -10.42 -10.01
CA SER A 219 -14.60 -11.37 -9.13
C SER A 219 -13.26 -10.80 -8.67
N LEU A 220 -12.99 -10.81 -7.37
CA LEU A 220 -11.74 -10.37 -6.76
C LEU A 220 -10.77 -11.54 -6.59
N THR A 221 -9.57 -11.41 -7.12
CA THR A 221 -8.44 -12.31 -6.83
C THR A 221 -7.38 -11.54 -6.05
N SER A 222 -6.79 -12.17 -5.04
CA SER A 222 -5.72 -11.56 -4.25
C SER A 222 -4.49 -12.46 -4.30
N PRO A 223 -3.29 -11.91 -4.59
CA PRO A 223 -2.07 -12.70 -4.54
C PRO A 223 -1.78 -13.15 -3.11
N SER A 224 -1.09 -14.28 -2.96
CA SER A 224 -0.44 -14.63 -1.71
C SER A 224 0.56 -13.55 -1.32
N VAL A 225 0.83 -13.39 -0.01
CA VAL A 225 1.83 -12.42 0.48
C VAL A 225 3.17 -12.69 -0.21
N THR A 226 3.66 -11.71 -0.95
CA THR A 226 4.97 -11.79 -1.61
C THR A 226 5.85 -10.71 -1.02
N PHE A 227 7.02 -11.12 -0.50
CA PHE A 227 8.08 -10.21 -0.09
C PHE A 227 8.96 -9.94 -1.30
N PHE A 228 9.17 -8.67 -1.64
CA PHE A 228 10.23 -8.31 -2.57
C PHE A 228 11.57 -8.36 -1.81
N PRO A 229 12.55 -9.15 -2.26
CA PRO A 229 13.91 -8.95 -1.81
C PRO A 229 14.34 -7.54 -2.24
N PRO A 230 15.11 -6.81 -1.40
CA PRO A 230 15.70 -5.56 -1.82
C PRO A 230 16.51 -5.82 -3.10
N PRO A 231 16.53 -4.87 -4.06
CA PRO A 231 17.31 -5.03 -5.28
C PRO A 231 18.75 -5.37 -4.93
N SER A 232 19.28 -6.43 -5.52
CA SER A 232 20.61 -7.00 -5.24
C SER A 232 21.79 -6.13 -5.76
N THR A 233 21.52 -4.91 -6.16
CA THR A 233 22.53 -3.92 -6.57
C THR A 233 22.26 -2.62 -5.84
N ILE A 234 23.01 -2.37 -4.77
CA ILE A 234 23.29 -1.02 -4.32
C ILE A 234 24.16 -0.38 -5.41
N ALA A 235 23.53 0.12 -6.46
CA ALA A 235 24.15 1.14 -7.28
C ALA A 235 24.02 2.44 -6.51
N ASP A 236 25.13 3.10 -6.29
CA ASP A 236 25.32 4.39 -5.63
C ASP A 236 24.39 5.46 -6.23
N SER A 237 23.18 5.55 -5.78
CA SER A 237 22.25 6.64 -6.10
C SER A 237 21.39 6.90 -4.87
N GLY A 238 21.67 8.02 -4.27
CA GLY A 238 21.01 8.75 -3.19
C GLY A 238 19.73 8.14 -2.60
N TYR A 239 19.80 7.79 -1.33
CA TYR A 239 18.65 7.51 -0.49
C TYR A 239 17.59 8.62 -0.64
N SER A 240 16.52 8.34 -1.37
CA SER A 240 15.31 9.15 -1.26
C SER A 240 14.54 8.65 -0.04
N SER A 241 14.34 9.55 0.91
CA SER A 241 13.59 9.30 2.14
C SER A 241 12.19 8.76 1.83
N TRP A 242 11.68 7.92 2.68
CA TRP A 242 10.31 7.38 2.68
C TRP A 242 9.20 8.46 2.67
N ASP A 243 9.59 9.72 2.84
CA ASP A 243 8.74 10.92 2.85
C ASP A 243 8.69 11.64 1.48
N ALA A 244 9.33 11.12 0.44
CA ALA A 244 9.44 11.80 -0.85
C ALA A 244 8.12 11.85 -1.68
N VAL A 245 6.99 11.45 -1.13
CA VAL A 245 5.66 11.63 -1.74
C VAL A 245 5.03 12.99 -1.36
N GLU A 246 5.64 13.77 -0.45
CA GLU A 246 5.05 15.02 0.05
C GLU A 246 5.59 16.32 -0.58
N THR A 247 6.46 16.25 -1.59
CA THR A 247 6.91 17.47 -2.25
C THR A 247 6.82 17.40 -3.77
N ALA A 248 5.59 17.49 -4.30
CA ALA A 248 5.40 17.95 -5.67
C ALA A 248 5.22 19.48 -5.65
N PRO A 249 5.84 20.24 -6.59
CA PRO A 249 5.74 21.68 -6.63
C PRO A 249 4.33 22.13 -7.02
N ARG A 250 3.93 23.23 -6.42
CA ARG A 250 2.68 23.97 -6.65
C ARG A 250 2.46 24.27 -8.14
N CYS A 251 1.26 24.05 -8.61
CA CYS A 251 0.59 24.91 -9.57
C CYS A 251 -0.45 25.75 -8.84
#